data_790c277bd34eec1951b43582a82b7dbd
#
_entry.id   790c277bd34eec1951b43582a82b7dbd
#
_cell.length_a   1.000
_cell.length_b   1.000
_cell.length_c   1.000
_cell.angle_alpha   90.00
_cell.angle_beta   90.00
_cell.angle_gamma   90.00
#
_symmetry.space_group_name_H-M   'P 1'
#
loop_
_entity.id
_entity.type
_entity.pdbx_description
1 polymer ?
#
loop_
_entity_poly.entity_id
_entity_poly.type
_entity_poly.pdbx_seq_one_letter_code
_entity_poly.pdbx_strand_id
1 'polypeptide(L)'
;YITRIVEAISNQVKSIKPWVKMSCSPIGKADDLTRYWSHGWNAYSKVLQDAQGWLKSGLMDELFPMMYFKENNFYPFAIDWKELSDNKIICPGLGIYFMSPNEKDWSLDDITREMEVTRQFGMGHAYFRSKFFTDNIKGIYDFATDEFDTSPALVPAMTWIDSIAPKSPTGIIQRNGTLSWNKEKDLTYNIYSSKTWPVDINKSENLILTRQETNSICIPADEDRYYAVTAMDRYGNESEAVQSVTKVYNTAKFISNDGEKAILPAWYNECDGMIVATGLNGNAIKTLRTKNNTTDIRSLKDGMYQIRI
;
A
#
# COMPACT_ATOMS: atom_id res chain seq x y z
N TYR A 1 -5.58 -2.23 38.49
CA TYR A 1 -4.80 -3.49 38.44
C TYR A 1 -4.53 -3.92 37.00
N ILE A 2 -5.56 -3.98 36.12
CA ILE A 2 -5.40 -4.45 34.73
C ILE A 2 -4.38 -3.58 33.99
N THR A 3 -4.47 -2.26 34.07
CA THR A 3 -3.50 -1.35 33.43
C THR A 3 -2.05 -1.64 33.85
N ARG A 4 -1.80 -1.99 35.13
CA ARG A 4 -0.43 -2.35 35.57
C ARG A 4 0.12 -3.60 34.88
N ILE A 5 -0.75 -4.58 34.57
CA ILE A 5 -0.37 -5.78 33.83
C ILE A 5 -0.05 -5.40 32.37
N VAL A 6 -0.90 -4.61 31.74
CA VAL A 6 -0.69 -4.09 30.39
C VAL A 6 0.61 -3.31 30.30
N GLU A 7 0.86 -2.41 31.26
CA GLU A 7 2.08 -1.61 31.36
C GLU A 7 3.33 -2.49 31.48
N ALA A 8 3.32 -3.47 32.38
CA ALA A 8 4.44 -4.36 32.56
C ALA A 8 4.76 -5.17 31.27
N ILE A 9 3.74 -5.68 30.58
CA ILE A 9 3.91 -6.42 29.33
C ILE A 9 4.43 -5.48 28.23
N SER A 10 3.79 -4.32 28.05
CA SER A 10 4.17 -3.36 27.01
C SER A 10 5.61 -2.88 27.18
N ASN A 11 5.98 -2.48 28.37
CA ASN A 11 7.35 -2.04 28.68
C ASN A 11 8.38 -3.15 28.42
N GLN A 12 8.08 -4.38 28.82
CA GLN A 12 8.97 -5.51 28.57
C GLN A 12 9.15 -5.79 27.08
N VAL A 13 8.07 -5.81 26.30
CA VAL A 13 8.13 -6.04 24.85
C VAL A 13 8.89 -4.89 24.16
N LYS A 14 8.52 -3.65 24.45
CA LYS A 14 9.11 -2.46 23.80
C LYS A 14 10.59 -2.28 24.17
N SER A 15 11.03 -2.70 25.35
CA SER A 15 12.46 -2.67 25.72
C SER A 15 13.33 -3.61 24.86
N ILE A 16 12.75 -4.67 24.31
CA ILE A 16 13.48 -5.68 23.50
C ILE A 16 13.26 -5.44 21.99
N LYS A 17 12.01 -5.17 21.61
CA LYS A 17 11.57 -5.01 20.21
C LYS A 17 10.58 -3.85 20.08
N PRO A 18 11.05 -2.61 20.05
CA PRO A 18 10.17 -1.43 20.05
C PRO A 18 9.25 -1.38 18.81
N TRP A 19 9.61 -2.04 17.72
CA TRP A 19 8.81 -2.12 16.48
C TRP A 19 7.66 -3.13 16.53
N VAL A 20 7.55 -3.96 17.57
CA VAL A 20 6.41 -4.89 17.70
C VAL A 20 5.18 -4.11 18.12
N LYS A 21 4.10 -4.22 17.33
CA LYS A 21 2.80 -3.63 17.67
C LYS A 21 2.19 -4.36 18.88
N MET A 22 1.85 -3.59 19.90
CA MET A 22 1.08 -4.09 21.04
C MET A 22 -0.41 -3.93 20.75
N SER A 23 -1.17 -4.99 20.91
CA SER A 23 -2.61 -4.98 20.65
C SER A 23 -3.41 -5.73 21.70
N CYS A 24 -4.69 -5.43 21.77
CA CYS A 24 -5.65 -6.23 22.52
C CYS A 24 -7.04 -6.19 21.87
N SER A 25 -7.89 -7.14 22.26
CA SER A 25 -9.28 -7.23 21.83
C SER A 25 -10.21 -6.90 23.02
N PRO A 26 -10.48 -5.62 23.27
CA PRO A 26 -11.38 -5.23 24.36
C PRO A 26 -12.84 -5.55 24.03
N ILE A 27 -13.72 -5.44 25.03
CA ILE A 27 -15.17 -5.48 24.83
C ILE A 27 -15.57 -4.43 23.79
N GLY A 28 -16.49 -4.75 22.90
CA GLY A 28 -16.79 -4.01 21.69
C GLY A 28 -17.27 -2.57 21.87
N LYS A 29 -17.84 -2.21 23.00
CA LYS A 29 -18.15 -0.82 23.37
C LYS A 29 -17.11 -0.30 24.34
N ALA A 30 -16.52 0.87 24.06
CA ALA A 30 -15.53 1.45 24.96
C ALA A 30 -16.15 1.83 26.29
N ASP A 31 -17.18 2.63 26.24
CA ASP A 31 -18.04 3.03 27.39
C ASP A 31 -19.44 3.37 26.89
N ASP A 32 -20.33 3.82 27.76
CA ASP A 32 -21.62 4.39 27.39
C ASP A 32 -21.42 5.73 26.70
N LEU A 33 -22.19 6.00 25.64
CA LEU A 33 -22.07 7.23 24.86
C LEU A 33 -23.11 8.27 25.31
N THR A 34 -22.67 9.52 25.46
CA THR A 34 -23.59 10.64 25.75
C THR A 34 -24.51 10.98 24.59
N ARG A 35 -24.07 10.75 23.35
CA ARG A 35 -24.82 11.01 22.11
C ARG A 35 -25.72 9.87 21.67
N TYR A 36 -25.56 8.70 22.26
CA TYR A 36 -26.36 7.53 21.97
C TYR A 36 -26.55 6.68 23.21
N TRP A 37 -27.78 6.64 23.68
CA TRP A 37 -28.11 5.89 24.88
C TRP A 37 -28.03 4.39 24.66
N SER A 38 -27.15 3.73 25.36
CA SER A 38 -27.05 2.29 25.34
C SER A 38 -26.67 1.77 26.72
N HIS A 39 -27.31 0.68 27.09
CA HIS A 39 -26.94 -0.09 28.28
C HIS A 39 -26.26 -1.39 27.85
N GLY A 40 -25.45 -1.91 28.71
CA GLY A 40 -24.88 -3.24 28.54
C GLY A 40 -23.38 -3.29 28.88
N TRP A 41 -22.74 -4.31 28.41
CA TRP A 41 -21.31 -4.50 28.63
C TRP A 41 -20.51 -3.49 27.84
N ASN A 42 -19.60 -2.84 28.55
CA ASN A 42 -18.60 -1.98 27.96
C ASN A 42 -17.22 -2.26 28.56
N ALA A 43 -16.18 -1.84 27.87
CA ALA A 43 -14.78 -2.10 28.26
C ALA A 43 -14.40 -1.37 29.54
N TYR A 44 -14.66 -0.06 29.60
CA TYR A 44 -14.16 0.80 30.64
C TYR A 44 -14.87 0.61 31.99
N SER A 45 -16.16 0.92 32.04
CA SER A 45 -16.87 0.98 33.34
C SER A 45 -17.33 -0.38 33.85
N LYS A 46 -17.52 -1.40 32.98
CA LYS A 46 -18.03 -2.71 33.39
C LYS A 46 -16.96 -3.77 33.58
N VAL A 47 -15.91 -3.78 32.73
CA VAL A 47 -14.84 -4.79 32.83
C VAL A 47 -13.45 -4.19 33.09
N LEU A 48 -13.39 -2.88 33.33
CA LEU A 48 -12.19 -2.16 33.76
C LEU A 48 -11.03 -2.23 32.73
N GLN A 49 -11.36 -2.32 31.45
CA GLN A 49 -10.45 -2.29 30.33
C GLN A 49 -10.36 -0.86 29.79
N ASP A 50 -9.41 -0.07 30.24
CA ASP A 50 -9.15 1.31 29.78
C ASP A 50 -8.38 1.29 28.45
N ALA A 51 -8.93 0.62 27.43
CA ALA A 51 -8.21 0.37 26.18
C ALA A 51 -7.90 1.67 25.41
N GLN A 52 -8.78 2.65 25.42
CA GLN A 52 -8.53 3.97 24.83
C GLN A 52 -7.43 4.71 25.60
N GLY A 53 -7.41 4.63 26.92
CA GLY A 53 -6.33 5.16 27.75
C GLY A 53 -4.99 4.48 27.47
N TRP A 54 -4.98 3.18 27.21
CA TRP A 54 -3.76 2.45 26.82
C TRP A 54 -3.23 2.87 25.46
N LEU A 55 -4.08 3.17 24.49
CA LEU A 55 -3.66 3.78 23.22
C LEU A 55 -3.03 5.14 23.47
N LYS A 56 -3.73 6.03 24.17
CA LYS A 56 -3.29 7.39 24.44
C LYS A 56 -1.96 7.44 25.20
N SER A 57 -1.75 6.53 26.14
CA SER A 57 -0.50 6.42 26.90
C SER A 57 0.64 5.68 26.19
N GLY A 58 0.40 5.17 24.98
CA GLY A 58 1.42 4.43 24.21
C GLY A 58 1.65 2.99 24.67
N LEU A 59 0.79 2.45 25.53
CA LEU A 59 0.87 1.05 25.98
C LEU A 59 0.34 0.06 24.93
N MET A 60 -0.55 0.52 24.06
CA MET A 60 -1.06 -0.19 22.91
C MET A 60 -0.86 0.62 21.64
N ASP A 61 -0.65 -0.07 20.52
CA ASP A 61 -0.47 0.51 19.19
C ASP A 61 -1.71 0.33 18.31
N GLU A 62 -2.50 -0.71 18.60
CA GLU A 62 -3.72 -1.04 17.87
C GLU A 62 -4.73 -1.75 18.76
N LEU A 63 -6.00 -1.66 18.41
CA LEU A 63 -7.08 -2.35 19.11
C LEU A 63 -7.97 -3.10 18.13
N PHE A 64 -8.45 -4.27 18.58
CA PHE A 64 -9.43 -5.10 17.91
C PHE A 64 -10.69 -5.23 18.77
N PRO A 65 -11.51 -4.17 18.92
CA PRO A 65 -12.72 -4.25 19.75
C PRO A 65 -13.66 -5.34 19.26
N MET A 66 -14.16 -6.20 20.17
CA MET A 66 -15.05 -7.31 19.83
C MET A 66 -16.47 -6.82 19.55
N MET A 67 -16.66 -6.19 18.39
CA MET A 67 -17.90 -5.50 18.01
C MET A 67 -18.87 -6.43 17.30
N TYR A 68 -19.29 -7.50 17.97
CA TYR A 68 -20.23 -8.50 17.45
C TYR A 68 -21.66 -8.01 17.57
N PHE A 69 -21.93 -6.85 17.02
CA PHE A 69 -23.21 -6.13 17.03
C PHE A 69 -23.54 -5.71 15.61
N LYS A 70 -24.74 -5.15 15.40
CA LYS A 70 -25.10 -4.49 14.16
C LYS A 70 -25.88 -3.19 14.39
N GLU A 71 -26.01 -2.40 13.33
CA GLU A 71 -26.82 -1.17 13.32
C GLU A 71 -26.40 -0.19 14.43
N ASN A 72 -27.38 0.29 15.21
CA ASN A 72 -27.18 1.27 16.27
C ASN A 72 -26.31 0.78 17.43
N ASN A 73 -26.08 -0.52 17.54
CA ASN A 73 -25.12 -1.08 18.51
C ASN A 73 -23.72 -1.21 17.95
N PHE A 74 -23.54 -1.04 16.64
CA PHE A 74 -22.23 -1.07 15.97
C PHE A 74 -21.72 0.33 15.63
N TYR A 75 -22.41 1.04 14.73
CA TYR A 75 -21.86 2.26 14.10
C TYR A 75 -21.46 3.38 15.06
N PRO A 76 -22.30 3.79 16.04
CA PRO A 76 -21.91 4.86 16.96
C PRO A 76 -20.67 4.52 17.79
N PHE A 77 -20.53 3.24 18.17
CA PHE A 77 -19.41 2.77 18.99
C PHE A 77 -18.16 2.53 18.19
N ALA A 78 -18.26 2.10 16.93
CA ALA A 78 -17.11 2.03 16.01
C ALA A 78 -16.51 3.41 15.77
N ILE A 79 -17.36 4.42 15.56
CA ILE A 79 -16.94 5.81 15.41
C ILE A 79 -16.28 6.33 16.69
N ASP A 80 -16.82 6.02 17.86
CA ASP A 80 -16.23 6.39 19.15
C ASP A 80 -14.82 5.79 19.33
N TRP A 81 -14.63 4.52 19.02
CA TRP A 81 -13.32 3.90 19.02
C TRP A 81 -12.33 4.67 18.12
N LYS A 82 -12.76 5.08 16.94
CA LYS A 82 -11.93 5.81 15.98
C LYS A 82 -11.61 7.22 16.45
N GLU A 83 -12.59 7.98 16.93
CA GLU A 83 -12.42 9.35 17.40
C GLU A 83 -11.44 9.45 18.57
N LEU A 84 -11.43 8.45 19.46
CA LEU A 84 -10.57 8.39 20.63
C LEU A 84 -9.33 7.50 20.44
N SER A 85 -8.97 7.20 19.18
CA SER A 85 -7.83 6.32 18.85
C SER A 85 -6.46 6.98 18.98
N ASP A 86 -6.38 8.28 19.15
CA ASP A 86 -5.12 9.03 19.13
C ASP A 86 -4.32 8.77 17.82
N ASN A 87 -5.01 8.72 16.70
CA ASN A 87 -4.50 8.39 15.36
C ASN A 87 -3.85 7.00 15.23
N LYS A 88 -4.03 6.13 16.21
CA LYS A 88 -3.57 4.75 16.15
C LYS A 88 -4.57 3.84 15.45
N ILE A 89 -4.22 2.59 15.32
CA ILE A 89 -4.95 1.61 14.51
C ILE A 89 -6.14 1.06 15.27
N ILE A 90 -7.31 1.11 14.65
CA ILE A 90 -8.55 0.47 15.14
C ILE A 90 -9.05 -0.50 14.09
N CYS A 91 -9.26 -1.75 14.48
CA CYS A 91 -9.79 -2.82 13.65
C CYS A 91 -10.97 -3.49 14.37
N PRO A 92 -12.21 -2.99 14.21
CA PRO A 92 -13.37 -3.65 14.79
C PRO A 92 -13.49 -5.11 14.40
N GLY A 93 -13.74 -5.97 15.38
CA GLY A 93 -14.03 -7.38 15.17
C GLY A 93 -15.48 -7.56 14.73
N LEU A 94 -15.68 -8.08 13.51
CA LEU A 94 -17.00 -8.32 12.92
C LEU A 94 -17.49 -9.71 13.28
N GLY A 95 -18.75 -9.79 13.72
CA GLY A 95 -19.36 -11.04 14.19
C GLY A 95 -19.89 -11.93 13.07
N ILE A 96 -19.04 -12.33 12.10
CA ILE A 96 -19.45 -13.13 10.94
C ILE A 96 -20.04 -14.50 11.31
N TYR A 97 -19.72 -15.02 12.50
CA TYR A 97 -20.32 -16.27 12.97
C TYR A 97 -21.84 -16.14 13.16
N PHE A 98 -22.36 -14.93 13.41
CA PHE A 98 -23.79 -14.68 13.49
C PHE A 98 -24.53 -14.77 12.15
N MET A 99 -23.81 -14.86 11.02
CA MET A 99 -24.41 -15.16 9.73
C MET A 99 -24.91 -16.62 9.65
N SER A 100 -24.41 -17.50 10.53
CA SER A 100 -24.87 -18.88 10.59
C SER A 100 -26.37 -18.97 10.96
N PRO A 101 -27.17 -19.80 10.24
CA PRO A 101 -28.54 -20.04 10.59
C PRO A 101 -28.75 -20.64 12.03
N ASN A 102 -27.71 -21.30 12.54
CA ASN A 102 -27.71 -21.85 13.89
C ASN A 102 -27.43 -20.81 14.99
N GLU A 103 -27.11 -19.58 14.60
CA GLU A 103 -26.83 -18.46 15.51
C GLU A 103 -27.93 -17.39 15.36
N LYS A 104 -27.65 -16.28 14.67
CA LYS A 104 -28.61 -15.17 14.53
C LYS A 104 -29.10 -14.97 13.09
N ASP A 105 -28.57 -15.75 12.16
CA ASP A 105 -28.92 -15.72 10.74
C ASP A 105 -28.78 -14.32 10.08
N TRP A 106 -27.78 -13.56 10.50
CA TRP A 106 -27.50 -12.24 9.91
C TRP A 106 -27.29 -12.35 8.39
N SER A 107 -27.72 -11.34 7.66
CA SER A 107 -27.50 -11.26 6.22
C SER A 107 -26.05 -10.95 5.88
N LEU A 108 -25.64 -11.19 4.63
CA LEU A 108 -24.37 -10.73 4.11
C LEU A 108 -24.32 -9.20 4.16
N ASP A 109 -25.40 -8.51 3.82
CA ASP A 109 -25.49 -7.04 3.80
C ASP A 109 -25.21 -6.41 5.17
N ASP A 110 -25.57 -7.07 6.28
CA ASP A 110 -25.26 -6.58 7.62
C ASP A 110 -23.73 -6.43 7.78
N ILE A 111 -22.95 -7.44 7.38
CA ILE A 111 -21.50 -7.48 7.52
C ILE A 111 -20.79 -6.61 6.47
N THR A 112 -21.21 -6.67 5.21
CA THR A 112 -20.58 -5.88 4.14
C THR A 112 -20.73 -4.38 4.39
N ARG A 113 -21.86 -3.95 4.92
CA ARG A 113 -22.07 -2.57 5.34
C ARG A 113 -21.15 -2.15 6.49
N GLU A 114 -20.89 -3.04 7.46
CA GLU A 114 -19.92 -2.79 8.52
C GLU A 114 -18.50 -2.65 7.95
N MET A 115 -18.12 -3.51 6.99
CA MET A 115 -16.84 -3.44 6.30
C MET A 115 -16.68 -2.10 5.55
N GLU A 116 -17.68 -1.68 4.78
CA GLU A 116 -17.67 -0.41 4.04
C GLU A 116 -17.56 0.81 4.97
N VAL A 117 -18.33 0.83 6.05
CA VAL A 117 -18.30 1.93 7.02
C VAL A 117 -16.96 1.99 7.74
N THR A 118 -16.38 0.86 8.17
CA THR A 118 -15.07 0.85 8.81
C THR A 118 -13.99 1.37 7.88
N ARG A 119 -14.01 0.99 6.60
CA ARG A 119 -13.11 1.51 5.57
C ARG A 119 -13.28 3.01 5.36
N GLN A 120 -14.51 3.49 5.25
CA GLN A 120 -14.80 4.91 5.06
C GLN A 120 -14.23 5.79 6.18
N PHE A 121 -14.23 5.28 7.41
CA PHE A 121 -13.66 5.98 8.57
C PHE A 121 -12.15 5.70 8.79
N GLY A 122 -11.48 5.05 7.85
CA GLY A 122 -10.04 4.74 7.94
C GLY A 122 -9.71 3.77 9.08
N MET A 123 -10.60 2.83 9.34
CA MET A 123 -10.38 1.70 10.22
C MET A 123 -10.09 0.43 9.41
N GLY A 124 -9.39 -0.53 10.03
CA GLY A 124 -9.37 -1.90 9.56
C GLY A 124 -10.63 -2.67 10.01
N HIS A 125 -10.62 -3.97 9.80
CA HIS A 125 -11.61 -4.88 10.35
C HIS A 125 -10.99 -6.26 10.57
N ALA A 126 -11.60 -7.04 11.45
CA ALA A 126 -11.18 -8.41 11.74
C ALA A 126 -12.42 -9.32 11.78
N TYR A 127 -12.29 -10.54 11.27
CA TYR A 127 -13.40 -11.47 11.19
C TYR A 127 -13.40 -12.45 12.37
N PHE A 128 -14.48 -12.50 13.13
CA PHE A 128 -14.65 -13.53 14.12
C PHE A 128 -15.78 -14.47 13.69
N ARG A 129 -15.44 -15.70 13.29
CA ARG A 129 -14.10 -16.33 13.30
C ARG A 129 -13.78 -16.90 11.92
N SER A 130 -12.50 -17.19 11.69
CA SER A 130 -11.96 -17.68 10.40
C SER A 130 -12.72 -18.84 9.77
N LYS A 131 -13.25 -19.79 10.56
CA LYS A 131 -14.05 -20.91 10.05
C LYS A 131 -15.20 -20.43 9.12
N PHE A 132 -15.95 -19.44 9.53
CA PHE A 132 -17.10 -18.95 8.74
C PHE A 132 -16.65 -18.19 7.49
N PHE A 133 -15.47 -17.60 7.53
CA PHE A 133 -14.85 -16.97 6.38
C PHE A 133 -14.37 -18.04 5.36
N THR A 134 -13.63 -19.04 5.82
CA THR A 134 -13.15 -20.14 4.95
C THR A 134 -14.27 -21.04 4.44
N ASP A 135 -15.35 -21.18 5.17
CA ASP A 135 -16.56 -21.90 4.73
C ASP A 135 -17.41 -21.07 3.74
N ASN A 136 -16.99 -19.85 3.45
CA ASN A 136 -17.68 -18.89 2.57
C ASN A 136 -19.17 -18.70 2.93
N ILE A 137 -19.45 -18.55 4.23
CA ILE A 137 -20.85 -18.46 4.68
C ILE A 137 -21.56 -17.26 4.01
N LYS A 138 -22.67 -17.52 3.36
CA LYS A 138 -23.46 -16.54 2.60
C LYS A 138 -22.64 -15.72 1.57
N GLY A 139 -21.47 -16.22 1.14
CA GLY A 139 -20.63 -15.56 0.14
C GLY A 139 -19.69 -14.49 0.70
N ILE A 140 -19.41 -14.46 2.01
CA ILE A 140 -18.53 -13.45 2.61
C ILE A 140 -17.08 -13.51 2.08
N TYR A 141 -16.58 -14.72 1.79
CA TYR A 141 -15.24 -14.88 1.22
C TYR A 141 -15.19 -14.30 -0.18
N ASP A 142 -16.14 -14.67 -1.04
CA ASP A 142 -16.22 -14.17 -2.41
C ASP A 142 -16.33 -12.64 -2.44
N PHE A 143 -17.22 -12.07 -1.61
CA PHE A 143 -17.31 -10.61 -1.48
C PHE A 143 -15.98 -9.97 -1.08
N ALA A 144 -15.31 -10.53 -0.06
CA ALA A 144 -14.06 -9.96 0.42
C ALA A 144 -12.94 -10.03 -0.64
N THR A 145 -12.83 -11.12 -1.39
CA THR A 145 -11.75 -11.31 -2.37
C THR A 145 -12.01 -10.65 -3.72
N ASP A 146 -13.24 -10.68 -4.18
CA ASP A 146 -13.59 -10.30 -5.55
C ASP A 146 -14.11 -8.85 -5.66
N GLU A 147 -14.61 -8.28 -4.56
CA GLU A 147 -15.22 -6.96 -4.57
C GLU A 147 -14.55 -5.98 -3.58
N PHE A 148 -14.24 -6.43 -2.35
CA PHE A 148 -13.81 -5.52 -1.31
C PHE A 148 -12.29 -5.40 -1.18
N ASP A 149 -11.55 -6.47 -0.98
CA ASP A 149 -10.09 -6.51 -0.80
C ASP A 149 -9.40 -7.08 -2.05
N THR A 150 -9.67 -6.50 -3.22
CA THR A 150 -9.19 -6.96 -4.53
C THR A 150 -7.68 -6.78 -4.75
N SER A 151 -7.02 -6.01 -3.89
CA SER A 151 -5.59 -5.73 -3.95
C SER A 151 -4.95 -5.85 -2.58
N PRO A 152 -3.66 -6.20 -2.48
CA PRO A 152 -2.93 -6.15 -1.23
C PRO A 152 -2.94 -4.74 -0.63
N ALA A 153 -2.86 -4.65 0.68
CA ALA A 153 -2.75 -3.39 1.39
C ALA A 153 -1.55 -3.39 2.35
N LEU A 154 -0.95 -2.23 2.56
CA LEU A 154 0.08 -2.05 3.57
C LEU A 154 -0.56 -1.86 4.94
N VAL A 155 0.00 -2.51 5.95
CA VAL A 155 -0.35 -2.23 7.33
C VAL A 155 0.17 -0.83 7.68
N PRO A 156 -0.63 0.04 8.30
CA PRO A 156 -0.22 1.39 8.63
C PRO A 156 1.07 1.44 9.47
N ALA A 157 1.94 2.40 9.15
CA ALA A 157 3.20 2.62 9.86
C ALA A 157 2.96 3.10 11.29
N MET A 158 3.92 2.79 12.18
CA MET A 158 3.90 3.24 13.58
C MET A 158 4.56 4.61 13.72
N THR A 159 4.02 5.62 13.04
CA THR A 159 4.58 6.97 12.96
C THR A 159 4.65 7.69 14.32
N TRP A 160 3.90 7.19 15.32
CA TRP A 160 3.99 7.68 16.71
C TRP A 160 5.23 7.20 17.47
N ILE A 161 5.98 6.22 16.92
CA ILE A 161 7.26 5.75 17.47
C ILE A 161 8.41 6.22 16.57
N ASP A 162 8.33 5.99 15.28
CA ASP A 162 9.28 6.43 14.29
C ASP A 162 8.54 6.84 13.01
N SER A 163 8.82 8.04 12.52
CA SER A 163 8.22 8.59 11.29
C SER A 163 9.23 8.85 10.18
N ILE A 164 10.46 8.35 10.35
CA ILE A 164 11.53 8.57 9.37
C ILE A 164 11.53 7.45 8.35
N ALA A 165 11.19 7.77 7.10
CA ALA A 165 11.24 6.81 6.01
C ALA A 165 12.69 6.35 5.76
N PRO A 166 12.91 5.05 5.44
CA PRO A 166 14.23 4.56 5.05
C PRO A 166 14.66 5.15 3.70
N LYS A 167 15.94 4.99 3.38
CA LYS A 167 16.45 5.38 2.06
C LYS A 167 15.84 4.49 0.98
N SER A 168 15.62 5.08 -0.19
CA SER A 168 15.13 4.35 -1.36
C SER A 168 16.09 3.24 -1.78
N PRO A 169 15.59 2.12 -2.32
CA PRO A 169 16.41 1.03 -2.83
C PRO A 169 17.38 1.50 -3.91
N THR A 170 18.52 0.84 -4.03
CA THR A 170 19.55 1.14 -5.06
C THR A 170 19.81 -0.08 -5.94
N GLY A 171 20.43 0.14 -7.10
CA GLY A 171 20.87 -0.95 -7.99
C GLY A 171 19.71 -1.77 -8.56
N ILE A 172 18.56 -1.14 -8.83
CA ILE A 172 17.41 -1.84 -9.42
C ILE A 172 17.70 -2.22 -10.86
N ILE A 173 17.55 -3.51 -11.16
CA ILE A 173 17.79 -4.08 -12.49
C ILE A 173 16.61 -4.98 -12.86
N GLN A 174 16.00 -4.71 -14.01
CA GLN A 174 15.01 -5.58 -14.63
C GLN A 174 15.64 -6.27 -15.84
N ARG A 175 15.90 -7.57 -15.76
CA ARG A 175 16.56 -8.32 -16.82
C ARG A 175 16.19 -9.80 -16.78
N ASN A 176 15.98 -10.40 -17.96
CA ASN A 176 15.79 -11.85 -18.14
C ASN A 176 14.72 -12.46 -17.20
N GLY A 177 13.56 -11.82 -17.10
CA GLY A 177 12.47 -12.31 -16.22
C GLY A 177 12.75 -12.16 -14.72
N THR A 178 13.70 -11.32 -14.34
CA THR A 178 14.05 -11.06 -12.94
C THR A 178 14.10 -9.55 -12.68
N LEU A 179 13.51 -9.14 -11.57
CA LEU A 179 13.68 -7.83 -10.96
C LEU A 179 14.56 -8.00 -9.73
N SER A 180 15.65 -7.25 -9.62
CA SER A 180 16.59 -7.34 -8.50
C SER A 180 17.06 -5.95 -8.05
N TRP A 181 17.54 -5.86 -6.81
CA TRP A 181 18.06 -4.64 -6.18
C TRP A 181 19.10 -4.94 -5.12
N ASN A 182 19.79 -3.92 -4.63
CA ASN A 182 20.73 -4.09 -3.53
C ASN A 182 19.99 -4.30 -2.21
N LYS A 183 20.35 -5.37 -1.48
CA LYS A 183 19.76 -5.65 -0.17
C LYS A 183 20.43 -4.80 0.91
N GLU A 184 19.61 -4.18 1.73
CA GLU A 184 20.05 -3.47 2.94
C GLU A 184 19.60 -4.23 4.19
N LYS A 185 20.37 -4.08 5.26
CA LYS A 185 20.08 -4.74 6.54
C LYS A 185 18.82 -4.13 7.17
N ASP A 186 18.00 -4.99 7.78
CA ASP A 186 16.81 -4.60 8.56
C ASP A 186 15.70 -3.93 7.73
N LEU A 187 15.76 -4.02 6.39
CA LEU A 187 14.72 -3.55 5.48
C LEU A 187 14.02 -4.70 4.78
N THR A 188 12.76 -4.49 4.50
CA THR A 188 11.95 -5.28 3.57
C THR A 188 11.53 -4.41 2.39
N TYR A 189 10.97 -5.02 1.34
CA TYR A 189 10.68 -4.31 0.12
C TYR A 189 9.25 -4.54 -0.33
N ASN A 190 8.60 -3.48 -0.84
CA ASN A 190 7.33 -3.60 -1.51
C ASN A 190 7.56 -3.44 -3.02
N ILE A 191 6.82 -4.21 -3.80
CA ILE A 191 6.94 -4.23 -5.24
C ILE A 191 5.61 -3.81 -5.85
N TYR A 192 5.69 -2.87 -6.76
CA TYR A 192 4.56 -2.33 -7.51
C TYR A 192 4.75 -2.61 -9.00
N SER A 193 3.66 -2.81 -9.72
CA SER A 193 3.67 -3.07 -11.15
C SER A 193 2.50 -2.41 -11.86
N SER A 194 2.77 -1.83 -13.04
CA SER A 194 1.75 -1.19 -13.87
C SER A 194 2.09 -1.32 -15.36
N LYS A 195 1.08 -1.25 -16.22
CA LYS A 195 1.27 -1.08 -17.67
C LYS A 195 1.63 0.34 -18.06
N THR A 196 1.49 1.30 -17.16
CA THR A 196 1.83 2.71 -17.38
C THR A 196 3.08 3.10 -16.61
N TRP A 197 3.90 3.98 -17.21
CA TRP A 197 5.08 4.54 -16.57
C TRP A 197 4.90 6.05 -16.31
N PRO A 198 5.33 6.57 -15.14
CA PRO A 198 5.88 5.84 -13.99
C PRO A 198 4.82 5.02 -13.26
N VAL A 199 5.23 3.97 -12.56
CA VAL A 199 4.35 3.19 -11.70
C VAL A 199 3.92 4.06 -10.52
N ASP A 200 2.62 4.29 -10.40
CA ASP A 200 2.03 5.08 -9.31
C ASP A 200 1.82 4.17 -8.09
N ILE A 201 2.59 4.40 -7.03
CA ILE A 201 2.52 3.60 -5.80
C ILE A 201 1.32 3.95 -4.91
N ASN A 202 0.62 5.05 -5.20
CA ASN A 202 -0.59 5.42 -4.45
C ASN A 202 -1.83 4.64 -4.91
N LYS A 203 -1.71 3.87 -5.99
CA LYS A 203 -2.78 3.00 -6.49
C LYS A 203 -2.61 1.60 -5.93
N SER A 204 -3.58 1.15 -5.14
CA SER A 204 -3.54 -0.16 -4.48
C SER A 204 -3.43 -1.32 -5.47
N GLU A 205 -4.06 -1.20 -6.65
CA GLU A 205 -3.99 -2.21 -7.71
C GLU A 205 -2.57 -2.40 -8.29
N ASN A 206 -1.67 -1.45 -8.07
CA ASN A 206 -0.29 -1.56 -8.51
C ASN A 206 0.60 -2.32 -7.51
N LEU A 207 0.19 -2.45 -6.26
CA LEU A 207 0.92 -3.19 -5.23
C LEU A 207 0.76 -4.69 -5.46
N ILE A 208 1.86 -5.38 -5.81
CA ILE A 208 1.81 -6.82 -6.13
C ILE A 208 2.44 -7.69 -5.05
N LEU A 209 3.45 -7.19 -4.33
CA LEU A 209 4.08 -7.90 -3.23
C LEU A 209 4.45 -6.94 -2.11
N THR A 210 4.29 -7.38 -0.87
CA THR A 210 4.63 -6.60 0.32
C THR A 210 5.68 -7.32 1.16
N ARG A 211 6.50 -6.56 1.88
CA ARG A 211 7.44 -7.06 2.90
C ARG A 211 8.36 -8.18 2.41
N GLN A 212 8.84 -8.09 1.17
CA GLN A 212 9.79 -9.07 0.64
C GLN A 212 11.13 -8.96 1.38
N GLU A 213 11.60 -10.06 1.93
CA GLU A 213 12.90 -10.15 2.60
C GLU A 213 14.04 -10.45 1.62
N THR A 214 13.69 -10.94 0.43
CA THR A 214 14.63 -11.18 -0.67
C THR A 214 14.95 -9.89 -1.40
N ASN A 215 16.03 -9.87 -2.15
CA ASN A 215 16.44 -8.75 -3.00
C ASN A 215 16.22 -9.03 -4.50
N SER A 216 15.41 -10.02 -4.81
CA SER A 216 14.98 -10.33 -6.18
C SER A 216 13.67 -11.08 -6.20
N ILE A 217 12.93 -10.91 -7.30
CA ILE A 217 11.72 -11.65 -7.62
C ILE A 217 11.73 -12.07 -9.09
N CYS A 218 11.06 -13.18 -9.39
CA CYS A 218 10.74 -13.55 -10.76
C CYS A 218 9.59 -12.67 -11.26
N ILE A 219 9.70 -12.16 -12.46
CA ILE A 219 8.66 -11.38 -13.15
C ILE A 219 8.37 -12.06 -14.49
N PRO A 220 7.13 -11.97 -15.01
CA PRO A 220 6.80 -12.52 -16.31
C PRO A 220 7.70 -11.89 -17.38
N ALA A 221 8.25 -12.75 -18.26
CA ALA A 221 9.17 -12.31 -19.31
C ALA A 221 8.46 -11.58 -20.48
N ASP A 222 7.18 -11.91 -20.69
CA ASP A 222 6.41 -11.50 -21.85
C ASP A 222 5.40 -10.39 -21.58
N GLU A 223 5.37 -9.86 -20.36
CA GLU A 223 4.47 -8.77 -20.01
C GLU A 223 5.13 -7.40 -20.21
N ASP A 224 4.51 -6.54 -21.00
CA ASP A 224 4.88 -5.13 -21.16
C ASP A 224 4.45 -4.35 -19.88
N ARG A 225 5.19 -4.56 -18.80
CA ARG A 225 4.94 -3.95 -17.50
C ARG A 225 6.19 -3.24 -16.96
N TYR A 226 5.92 -2.18 -16.25
CA TYR A 226 6.91 -1.44 -15.46
C TYR A 226 6.81 -1.84 -14.00
N TYR A 227 7.91 -1.75 -13.29
CA TYR A 227 7.98 -2.06 -11.86
C TYR A 227 8.57 -0.89 -11.08
N ALA A 228 8.14 -0.75 -9.86
CA ALA A 228 8.76 0.12 -8.87
C ALA A 228 9.00 -0.65 -7.59
N VAL A 229 10.06 -0.31 -6.88
CA VAL A 229 10.43 -0.92 -5.60
C VAL A 229 10.59 0.17 -4.56
N THR A 230 10.02 -0.05 -3.39
CA THR A 230 10.23 0.75 -2.20
C THR A 230 10.91 -0.08 -1.13
N ALA A 231 11.60 0.55 -0.21
CA ALA A 231 12.11 -0.06 1.01
C ALA A 231 11.16 0.26 2.17
N MET A 232 11.00 -0.68 3.08
CA MET A 232 10.18 -0.51 4.28
C MET A 232 10.95 -0.94 5.51
N ASP A 233 10.94 -0.11 6.55
CA ASP A 233 11.56 -0.39 7.82
C ASP A 233 10.69 -1.28 8.73
N ARG A 234 11.18 -1.55 9.93
CA ARG A 234 10.48 -2.37 10.93
C ARG A 234 9.24 -1.70 11.52
N TYR A 235 9.15 -0.37 11.45
CA TYR A 235 7.99 0.40 11.92
C TYR A 235 6.92 0.55 10.85
N GLY A 236 7.22 0.14 9.62
CA GLY A 236 6.32 0.21 8.47
C GLY A 236 6.43 1.50 7.66
N ASN A 237 7.43 2.37 7.96
CA ASN A 237 7.70 3.53 7.13
C ASN A 237 8.23 3.10 5.77
N GLU A 238 7.69 3.66 4.70
CA GLU A 238 8.01 3.33 3.33
C GLU A 238 8.80 4.46 2.67
N SER A 239 9.83 4.08 1.91
CA SER A 239 10.67 5.02 1.16
C SER A 239 9.97 5.54 -0.09
N GLU A 240 10.55 6.56 -0.70
CA GLU A 240 10.23 6.92 -2.08
C GLU A 240 10.50 5.75 -3.03
N ALA A 241 9.66 5.63 -4.05
CA ALA A 241 9.73 4.55 -5.03
C ALA A 241 10.86 4.76 -6.04
N VAL A 242 11.58 3.68 -6.36
CA VAL A 242 12.54 3.67 -7.47
C VAL A 242 11.99 2.82 -8.61
N GLN A 243 11.88 3.41 -9.77
CA GLN A 243 11.38 2.76 -10.98
C GLN A 243 12.41 1.79 -11.55
N SER A 244 11.99 0.61 -12.00
CA SER A 244 12.88 -0.41 -12.58
C SER A 244 13.44 -0.03 -13.94
N VAL A 245 12.70 0.78 -14.67
CA VAL A 245 13.13 1.40 -15.91
C VAL A 245 13.16 2.89 -15.66
N THR A 246 14.32 3.46 -15.63
CA THR A 246 14.44 4.86 -15.95
C THR A 246 14.15 4.92 -17.45
N LYS A 247 13.03 5.49 -17.88
CA LYS A 247 12.98 6.03 -19.24
C LYS A 247 14.03 7.12 -19.27
N VAL A 248 15.27 6.71 -19.36
CA VAL A 248 16.29 7.56 -19.89
C VAL A 248 15.76 7.86 -21.28
N TYR A 249 15.22 9.06 -21.47
CA TYR A 249 15.37 9.66 -22.76
C TYR A 249 16.88 9.58 -22.98
N ASN A 250 17.31 8.56 -23.74
CA ASN A 250 18.69 8.47 -24.10
C ASN A 250 18.94 9.77 -24.85
N THR A 251 19.42 10.76 -24.17
CA THR A 251 20.24 11.78 -24.77
C THR A 251 21.43 10.98 -25.25
N ALA A 252 21.26 10.28 -26.38
CA ALA A 252 22.34 9.72 -27.12
C ALA A 252 23.30 10.86 -27.24
N LYS A 253 24.42 10.78 -26.54
CA LYS A 253 25.33 11.89 -26.35
C LYS A 253 25.80 12.48 -27.68
N PHE A 254 25.68 11.74 -28.79
CA PHE A 254 25.95 12.21 -30.12
C PHE A 254 25.21 11.38 -31.17
N ILE A 255 24.30 12.00 -31.83
CA ILE A 255 23.98 11.66 -33.19
C ILE A 255 25.10 12.23 -34.02
N SER A 256 25.94 11.39 -34.61
CA SER A 256 26.90 11.81 -35.60
C SER A 256 26.13 12.43 -36.77
N ASN A 257 26.49 13.63 -37.18
CA ASN A 257 25.91 14.24 -38.35
C ASN A 257 27.00 14.75 -39.27
N ASP A 258 26.71 14.73 -40.54
CA ASP A 258 27.57 15.27 -41.61
C ASP A 258 27.09 16.65 -42.13
N GLY A 259 26.13 17.26 -41.44
CA GLY A 259 25.45 18.49 -41.84
C GLY A 259 24.16 18.24 -42.67
N GLU A 260 24.00 17.08 -43.26
CA GLU A 260 22.84 16.71 -44.03
C GLU A 260 21.99 15.62 -43.38
N LYS A 261 22.65 14.65 -42.76
CA LYS A 261 22.02 13.49 -42.14
C LYS A 261 22.52 13.28 -40.72
N ALA A 262 21.63 12.93 -39.84
CA ALA A 262 21.96 12.43 -38.52
C ALA A 262 21.89 10.89 -38.54
N ILE A 263 22.93 10.24 -37.94
CA ILE A 263 23.01 8.80 -37.78
C ILE A 263 22.48 8.48 -36.37
N LEU A 264 21.43 7.69 -36.33
CA LEU A 264 20.80 7.25 -35.06
C LEU A 264 21.64 6.13 -34.41
N PRO A 265 21.61 6.00 -33.08
CA PRO A 265 22.33 4.93 -32.40
C PRO A 265 21.94 3.53 -32.88
N ALA A 266 22.86 2.57 -32.78
CA ALA A 266 22.68 1.19 -33.27
C ALA A 266 21.55 0.41 -32.59
N TRP A 267 21.08 0.85 -31.42
CA TRP A 267 19.92 0.25 -30.75
C TRP A 267 18.58 0.68 -31.34
N TYR A 268 18.54 1.72 -32.16
CA TYR A 268 17.40 2.07 -32.97
C TYR A 268 17.33 1.09 -34.13
N ASN A 269 16.62 0.02 -33.92
CA ASN A 269 16.50 -1.05 -34.91
C ASN A 269 15.88 -0.52 -36.21
N GLU A 270 16.52 -0.81 -37.29
CA GLU A 270 16.27 -0.79 -38.71
C GLU A 270 14.84 -0.54 -39.24
N CYS A 271 13.93 -0.06 -38.42
CA CYS A 271 12.57 0.25 -38.81
C CYS A 271 12.48 1.66 -39.37
N ASP A 272 11.92 1.78 -40.56
CA ASP A 272 11.47 3.07 -41.07
C ASP A 272 10.42 3.65 -40.10
N GLY A 273 10.71 4.77 -39.47
CA GLY A 273 9.90 5.37 -38.45
C GLY A 273 9.89 6.90 -38.50
N MET A 274 9.34 7.50 -37.50
CA MET A 274 9.36 8.94 -37.32
C MET A 274 9.98 9.29 -35.97
N ILE A 275 10.84 10.32 -35.98
CA ILE A 275 11.41 10.91 -34.78
C ILE A 275 10.97 12.37 -34.67
N VAL A 276 10.92 12.86 -33.43
CA VAL A 276 10.58 14.27 -33.17
C VAL A 276 11.81 15.00 -32.70
N ALA A 277 12.24 16.00 -33.46
CA ALA A 277 13.23 16.97 -33.01
C ALA A 277 12.57 17.98 -32.09
N THR A 278 13.05 18.10 -30.86
CA THR A 278 12.53 19.06 -29.87
C THR A 278 13.61 20.05 -29.48
N GLY A 279 13.22 21.28 -29.16
CA GLY A 279 14.12 22.25 -28.55
C GLY A 279 14.53 21.85 -27.13
N LEU A 280 15.51 22.52 -26.56
CA LEU A 280 15.99 22.27 -25.19
C LEU A 280 14.90 22.51 -24.12
N ASN A 281 13.88 23.28 -24.47
CA ASN A 281 12.68 23.52 -23.65
C ASN A 281 11.61 22.40 -23.76
N GLY A 282 11.90 21.33 -24.52
CA GLY A 282 11.02 20.18 -24.73
C GLY A 282 9.89 20.38 -25.75
N ASN A 283 9.74 21.57 -26.35
CA ASN A 283 8.74 21.80 -27.38
C ASN A 283 9.13 21.09 -28.69
N ALA A 284 8.15 20.40 -29.28
CA ALA A 284 8.36 19.76 -30.58
C ALA A 284 8.59 20.85 -31.67
N ILE A 285 9.68 20.70 -32.41
CA ILE A 285 10.05 21.62 -33.48
C ILE A 285 9.71 21.02 -34.82
N LYS A 286 10.05 19.76 -35.02
CA LYS A 286 9.81 19.07 -36.30
C LYS A 286 9.78 17.56 -36.14
N THR A 287 8.91 16.91 -36.91
CA THR A 287 8.91 15.47 -37.10
C THR A 287 9.71 15.13 -38.34
N LEU A 288 10.64 14.19 -38.21
CA LEU A 288 11.55 13.74 -39.25
C LEU A 288 11.34 12.26 -39.53
N ARG A 289 11.44 11.83 -40.80
CA ARG A 289 11.40 10.41 -41.15
C ARG A 289 12.77 9.79 -41.03
N THR A 290 12.82 8.58 -40.57
CA THR A 290 14.04 7.77 -40.48
C THR A 290 14.03 6.69 -41.55
N LYS A 291 15.20 6.42 -42.12
CA LYS A 291 15.43 5.33 -43.05
C LYS A 291 16.84 4.76 -42.84
N ASN A 292 16.95 3.46 -42.65
CA ASN A 292 18.23 2.79 -42.43
C ASN A 292 19.07 3.48 -41.33
N ASN A 293 18.50 3.69 -40.14
CA ASN A 293 19.14 4.40 -39.02
C ASN A 293 19.62 5.82 -39.30
N THR A 294 19.18 6.44 -40.36
CA THR A 294 19.51 7.83 -40.68
C THR A 294 18.29 8.69 -40.82
N THR A 295 18.41 9.96 -40.54
CA THR A 295 17.37 10.95 -40.79
C THR A 295 17.96 12.21 -41.46
N ASP A 296 17.24 12.77 -42.42
CA ASP A 296 17.58 14.01 -43.06
C ASP A 296 17.31 15.21 -42.13
N ILE A 297 18.37 15.95 -41.81
CA ILE A 297 18.33 17.10 -40.88
C ILE A 297 18.48 18.44 -41.56
N ARG A 298 18.64 18.51 -42.88
CA ARG A 298 18.79 19.77 -43.64
C ARG A 298 17.66 20.76 -43.43
N SER A 299 16.51 20.27 -43.00
CA SER A 299 15.35 21.09 -42.69
C SER A 299 15.32 21.67 -41.29
N LEU A 300 16.26 21.31 -40.42
CA LEU A 300 16.50 21.92 -39.12
C LEU A 300 17.43 23.14 -39.28
N LYS A 301 17.21 24.18 -38.50
CA LYS A 301 18.15 25.30 -38.39
C LYS A 301 19.35 24.87 -37.55
N ASP A 302 20.48 25.53 -37.71
CA ASP A 302 21.62 25.29 -36.84
C ASP A 302 21.26 25.48 -35.38
N GLY A 303 21.62 24.50 -34.54
CA GLY A 303 21.26 24.51 -33.12
C GLY A 303 21.37 23.15 -32.43
N MET A 304 21.11 23.13 -31.14
CA MET A 304 21.03 21.89 -30.37
C MET A 304 19.55 21.43 -30.26
N TYR A 305 19.36 20.16 -30.52
CA TYR A 305 18.03 19.51 -30.48
C TYR A 305 18.09 18.27 -29.62
N GLN A 306 16.98 17.97 -28.99
CA GLN A 306 16.70 16.65 -28.43
C GLN A 306 15.92 15.83 -29.45
N ILE A 307 16.33 14.59 -29.68
CA ILE A 307 15.60 13.69 -30.56
C ILE A 307 14.78 12.73 -29.69
N ARG A 308 13.49 12.71 -29.92
CA ARG A 308 12.56 11.73 -29.32
C ARG A 308 12.14 10.73 -30.39
N ILE A 309 12.25 9.47 -30.04
CA ILE A 309 11.87 8.32 -30.88
C ILE A 309 10.51 7.83 -30.40
#